data_50765c57b3684ca9aefb19fd93ae466a
#
_entry.id   50765c57b3684ca9aefb19fd93ae466a
#
_cell.length_a   1.000
_cell.length_b   1.000
_cell.length_c   1.000
_cell.angle_alpha   90.00
_cell.angle_beta   90.00
_cell.angle_gamma   90.00
#
_symmetry.space_group_name_H-M   'P 1'
#
loop_
_entity.id
_entity.type
_entity.pdbx_description
1 polymer ?
#
loop_
_entity_poly.entity_id
_entity_poly.type
_entity_poly.pdbx_seq_one_letter_code
_entity_poly.pdbx_strand_id
1 'polypeptide(L)'
;MNNGFLSKLAFWQTSQLMGSVGVFIADNSLWACKLQQGQLAPVISQFLVPKNNWSQAFEALKSQFGRVRVQLVLSHQYYQLLQAEKPNVEPDEVTQALIWSVKDMVSEPVANIHLDYFESSFTVSSKVNVVVSSRQFLAQLASACDANGLDIAGISIEELALSHVLVNDNMAHMLVAHLPEQELLLLIVKAGEVLMQRRVRGFNHLNKATLEELKHGLADNLSLEIQRSMDYFESQLRQAPVGSISILADGDNSSLANLVGANFNQKVLAVAHDGVSNLLAQLALQELTRGEV
;
A
#
# COMPACT_ATOMS: atom_id res chain seq x y z
N MET A 1 -11.74 44.37 33.30
CA MET A 1 -10.42 43.99 33.78
C MET A 1 -10.41 42.49 34.09
N ASN A 2 -9.38 41.76 33.65
CA ASN A 2 -9.10 40.35 33.87
C ASN A 2 -9.86 39.29 33.03
N ASN A 3 -9.53 39.24 31.73
CA ASN A 3 -9.75 38.05 30.91
C ASN A 3 -8.44 37.54 30.24
N GLY A 4 -7.29 37.78 30.91
CA GLY A 4 -5.98 37.52 30.28
C GLY A 4 -5.24 36.27 30.75
N PHE A 5 -5.75 35.52 31.76
CA PHE A 5 -4.98 34.42 32.32
C PHE A 5 -5.41 33.03 31.80
N LEU A 6 -6.69 32.85 31.53
CA LEU A 6 -7.22 31.56 31.03
C LEU A 6 -6.93 31.30 29.56
N SER A 7 -6.78 32.34 28.73
CA SER A 7 -6.40 32.18 27.31
C SER A 7 -4.94 31.72 27.14
N LYS A 8 -4.05 32.01 28.10
CA LYS A 8 -2.66 31.54 28.09
C LYS A 8 -2.51 30.08 28.51
N LEU A 9 -3.46 29.54 29.28
CA LEU A 9 -3.46 28.12 29.67
C LEU A 9 -3.94 27.22 28.54
N ALA A 10 -4.82 27.68 27.66
CA ALA A 10 -5.27 26.92 26.47
C ALA A 10 -4.16 26.75 25.43
N PHE A 11 -3.18 27.68 25.38
CA PHE A 11 -2.04 27.60 24.45
C PHE A 11 -1.03 26.51 24.81
N TRP A 12 -1.03 25.99 26.02
CA TRP A 12 -0.14 24.93 26.49
C TRP A 12 -0.71 23.52 26.24
N GLN A 13 -1.95 23.39 25.78
CA GLN A 13 -2.62 22.11 25.54
C GLN A 13 -2.64 21.67 24.07
N THR A 14 -2.19 22.48 23.13
CA THR A 14 -1.84 21.99 21.79
C THR A 14 -0.51 21.24 21.91
N SER A 15 -0.59 19.96 22.21
CA SER A 15 0.56 19.05 22.14
C SER A 15 1.11 19.13 20.72
N GLN A 16 2.23 19.80 20.51
CA GLN A 16 2.91 19.85 19.22
C GLN A 16 3.20 18.40 18.78
N LEU A 17 2.69 18.02 17.64
CA LEU A 17 3.06 16.76 16.99
C LEU A 17 4.57 16.79 16.71
N MET A 18 5.27 15.72 17.08
CA MET A 18 6.74 15.63 16.97
C MET A 18 7.20 15.17 15.58
N GLY A 19 6.42 15.46 14.52
CA GLY A 19 6.72 15.08 13.14
C GLY A 19 5.81 14.00 12.58
N SER A 20 6.22 13.44 11.46
CA SER A 20 5.45 12.52 10.63
C SER A 20 6.08 11.12 10.64
N VAL A 21 5.25 10.09 10.65
CA VAL A 21 5.65 8.68 10.60
C VAL A 21 4.80 7.95 9.57
N GLY A 22 5.45 7.23 8.66
CA GLY A 22 4.77 6.26 7.79
C GLY A 22 4.67 4.91 8.49
N VAL A 23 3.52 4.27 8.42
CA VAL A 23 3.26 2.99 9.10
C VAL A 23 2.65 1.99 8.12
N PHE A 24 3.30 0.83 7.96
CA PHE A 24 2.73 -0.30 7.26
C PHE A 24 2.12 -1.28 8.28
N ILE A 25 0.84 -1.60 8.11
CA ILE A 25 0.06 -2.53 8.93
C ILE A 25 0.15 -3.92 8.30
N ALA A 26 1.08 -4.75 8.76
CA ALA A 26 1.21 -6.14 8.34
C ALA A 26 0.38 -7.09 9.24
N ASP A 27 0.38 -8.39 8.98
CA ASP A 27 -0.47 -9.37 9.68
C ASP A 27 -0.34 -9.30 11.20
N ASN A 28 0.85 -9.47 11.74
CA ASN A 28 1.09 -9.51 13.18
C ASN A 28 2.10 -8.44 13.63
N SER A 29 2.27 -7.39 12.82
CA SER A 29 3.27 -6.34 13.10
C SER A 29 2.94 -5.01 12.45
N LEU A 30 3.43 -3.94 13.07
CA LEU A 30 3.55 -2.62 12.47
C LEU A 30 5.01 -2.39 12.05
N TRP A 31 5.19 -1.83 10.88
CA TRP A 31 6.49 -1.33 10.43
C TRP A 31 6.39 0.19 10.33
N ALA A 32 7.22 0.90 11.08
CA ALA A 32 7.16 2.34 11.14
C ALA A 32 8.45 2.97 10.63
N CYS A 33 8.32 4.04 9.86
CA CYS A 33 9.41 4.79 9.27
C CYS A 33 9.30 6.27 9.64
N LYS A 34 10.38 6.84 10.17
CA LYS A 34 10.49 8.26 10.51
C LYS A 34 11.80 8.85 10.01
N LEU A 35 11.74 10.02 9.37
CA LEU A 35 12.92 10.85 9.14
C LEU A 35 13.26 11.61 10.42
N GLN A 36 14.46 11.42 10.94
CA GLN A 36 14.96 12.22 12.07
C GLN A 36 15.76 13.41 11.54
N GLN A 37 15.54 14.57 12.16
CA GLN A 37 16.30 15.78 11.82
C GLN A 37 17.80 15.53 12.02
N GLY A 38 18.59 15.83 10.98
CA GLY A 38 20.06 15.65 11.00
C GLY A 38 20.54 14.24 10.65
N GLN A 39 19.66 13.29 10.34
CA GLN A 39 20.04 11.97 9.83
C GLN A 39 19.78 11.86 8.32
N LEU A 40 20.73 11.23 7.61
CA LEU A 40 20.63 10.99 6.16
C LEU A 40 19.73 9.79 5.82
N ALA A 41 19.54 8.87 6.77
CA ALA A 41 18.73 7.68 6.60
C ALA A 41 17.52 7.68 7.54
N PRO A 42 16.36 7.16 7.11
CA PRO A 42 15.19 7.02 7.98
C PRO A 42 15.43 5.99 9.07
N VAL A 43 14.80 6.20 10.23
CA VAL A 43 14.71 5.17 11.28
C VAL A 43 13.51 4.29 10.99
N ILE A 44 13.75 3.00 10.87
CA ILE A 44 12.73 1.98 10.66
C ILE A 44 12.65 1.09 11.90
N SER A 45 11.44 0.79 12.33
CA SER A 45 11.18 -0.05 13.50
C SER A 45 9.98 -0.97 13.26
N GLN A 46 10.12 -2.19 13.74
CA GLN A 46 9.04 -3.18 13.75
C GLN A 46 8.47 -3.30 15.16
N PHE A 47 7.15 -3.31 15.26
CA PHE A 47 6.40 -3.53 16.49
C PHE A 47 5.49 -4.75 16.31
N LEU A 48 5.56 -5.70 17.22
CA LEU A 48 4.67 -6.87 17.19
C LEU A 48 3.26 -6.48 17.63
N VAL A 49 2.27 -7.11 17.01
CA VAL A 49 0.84 -6.93 17.32
C VAL A 49 0.27 -8.27 17.80
N PRO A 50 0.55 -8.68 19.05
CA PRO A 50 0.09 -9.97 19.55
C PRO A 50 -1.44 -9.98 19.66
N LYS A 51 -2.08 -10.97 19.04
CA LYS A 51 -3.55 -11.18 19.11
C LYS A 51 -4.36 -9.94 18.69
N ASN A 52 -3.91 -9.20 17.69
CA ASN A 52 -4.54 -7.96 17.22
C ASN A 52 -4.65 -6.85 18.28
N ASN A 53 -3.73 -6.82 19.23
CA ASN A 53 -3.66 -5.77 20.23
C ASN A 53 -3.00 -4.50 19.66
N TRP A 54 -3.74 -3.77 18.84
CA TRP A 54 -3.31 -2.53 18.21
C TRP A 54 -2.92 -1.45 19.21
N SER A 55 -3.63 -1.37 20.34
CA SER A 55 -3.34 -0.37 21.39
C SER A 55 -1.92 -0.52 21.93
N GLN A 56 -1.48 -1.74 22.20
CA GLN A 56 -0.12 -2.01 22.68
C GLN A 56 0.94 -1.67 21.64
N ALA A 57 0.69 -1.99 20.35
CA ALA A 57 1.63 -1.70 19.28
C ALA A 57 1.78 -0.19 19.04
N PHE A 58 0.67 0.56 19.07
CA PHE A 58 0.72 2.02 18.95
C PHE A 58 1.28 2.72 20.19
N GLU A 59 1.12 2.14 21.38
CA GLU A 59 1.78 2.60 22.60
C GLU A 59 3.30 2.46 22.48
N ALA A 60 3.79 1.34 21.96
CA ALA A 60 5.21 1.13 21.69
C ALA A 60 5.74 2.11 20.63
N LEU A 61 4.99 2.34 19.55
CA LEU A 61 5.32 3.34 18.53
C LEU A 61 5.41 4.75 19.14
N LYS A 62 4.41 5.15 19.95
CA LYS A 62 4.43 6.43 20.67
C LYS A 62 5.61 6.56 21.63
N SER A 63 5.96 5.48 22.32
CA SER A 63 7.10 5.46 23.25
C SER A 63 8.42 5.73 22.54
N GLN A 64 8.55 5.28 21.26
CA GLN A 64 9.76 5.47 20.48
C GLN A 64 9.77 6.81 19.72
N PHE A 65 8.66 7.23 19.12
CA PHE A 65 8.60 8.38 18.21
C PHE A 65 7.89 9.61 18.80
N GLY A 66 7.27 9.47 19.97
CA GLY A 66 6.47 10.51 20.59
C GLY A 66 5.08 10.64 19.96
N ARG A 67 4.43 11.78 20.19
CA ARG A 67 3.16 12.13 19.54
C ARG A 67 3.45 12.59 18.11
N VAL A 68 3.01 11.82 17.14
CA VAL A 68 3.30 12.03 15.72
C VAL A 68 2.03 11.95 14.89
N ARG A 69 2.10 12.53 13.71
CA ARG A 69 1.12 12.32 12.65
C ARG A 69 1.49 11.05 11.89
N VAL A 70 0.54 10.16 11.65
CA VAL A 70 0.76 8.85 11.03
C VAL A 70 -0.01 8.71 9.73
N GLN A 71 0.67 8.24 8.68
CA GLN A 71 0.05 7.72 7.46
C GLN A 71 0.09 6.20 7.53
N LEU A 72 -1.07 5.56 7.43
CA LEU A 72 -1.19 4.11 7.50
C LEU A 72 -1.30 3.52 6.09
N VAL A 73 -0.55 2.46 5.80
CA VAL A 73 -0.74 1.61 4.62
C VAL A 73 -1.17 0.23 5.11
N LEU A 74 -2.32 -0.24 4.65
CA LEU A 74 -2.87 -1.54 5.05
C LEU A 74 -2.34 -2.65 4.15
N SER A 75 -1.98 -3.79 4.75
CA SER A 75 -1.77 -5.04 4.03
C SER A 75 -3.08 -5.57 3.47
N HIS A 76 -3.02 -6.26 2.32
CA HIS A 76 -4.17 -6.73 1.55
C HIS A 76 -5.15 -7.61 2.33
N GLN A 77 -4.74 -8.23 3.42
CA GLN A 77 -5.62 -9.02 4.28
C GLN A 77 -6.68 -8.18 5.02
N TYR A 78 -6.50 -6.86 5.10
CA TYR A 78 -7.41 -5.95 5.80
C TYR A 78 -8.39 -5.23 4.89
N TYR A 79 -8.34 -5.50 3.58
CA TYR A 79 -9.27 -4.96 2.61
C TYR A 79 -9.52 -5.93 1.45
N GLN A 80 -10.57 -5.67 0.70
CA GLN A 80 -10.82 -6.26 -0.61
C GLN A 80 -10.73 -5.14 -1.65
N LEU A 81 -10.01 -5.41 -2.74
CA LEU A 81 -9.94 -4.51 -3.89
C LEU A 81 -10.76 -5.11 -5.04
N LEU A 82 -11.85 -4.44 -5.38
CA LEU A 82 -12.86 -4.88 -6.32
C LEU A 82 -12.96 -3.91 -7.50
N GLN A 83 -13.55 -4.34 -8.60
CA GLN A 83 -13.96 -3.46 -9.69
C GLN A 83 -15.48 -3.43 -9.81
N ALA A 84 -16.04 -2.22 -9.87
CA ALA A 84 -17.45 -2.00 -10.04
C ALA A 84 -17.70 -0.92 -11.11
N GLU A 85 -18.87 -0.98 -11.79
CA GLU A 85 -19.30 0.11 -12.67
C GLU A 85 -19.48 1.40 -11.85
N LYS A 86 -18.92 2.50 -12.34
CA LYS A 86 -19.09 3.81 -11.72
C LYS A 86 -20.56 4.24 -11.85
N PRO A 87 -21.26 4.45 -10.74
CA PRO A 87 -22.64 4.88 -10.80
C PRO A 87 -22.74 6.29 -11.40
N ASN A 88 -23.80 6.52 -12.20
CA ASN A 88 -24.07 7.83 -12.78
C ASN A 88 -24.91 8.67 -11.81
N VAL A 89 -24.26 9.20 -10.79
CA VAL A 89 -24.83 10.05 -9.72
C VAL A 89 -23.90 11.22 -9.47
N GLU A 90 -24.31 12.18 -8.63
CA GLU A 90 -23.45 13.29 -8.22
C GLU A 90 -22.20 12.79 -7.46
N PRO A 91 -21.05 13.51 -7.53
CA PRO A 91 -19.77 13.04 -6.97
C PRO A 91 -19.81 12.68 -5.48
N ASP A 92 -20.61 13.37 -4.68
CA ASP A 92 -20.79 13.12 -3.24
C ASP A 92 -21.67 11.90 -2.94
N GLU A 93 -22.43 11.41 -3.91
CA GLU A 93 -23.28 10.22 -3.79
C GLU A 93 -22.59 8.93 -4.29
N VAL A 94 -21.47 9.06 -5.03
CA VAL A 94 -20.78 7.92 -5.68
C VAL A 94 -20.42 6.84 -4.68
N THR A 95 -19.80 7.18 -3.55
CA THR A 95 -19.39 6.22 -2.52
C THR A 95 -20.58 5.44 -1.96
N GLN A 96 -21.70 6.13 -1.71
CA GLN A 96 -22.91 5.48 -1.20
C GLN A 96 -23.55 4.57 -2.25
N ALA A 97 -23.58 4.99 -3.51
CA ALA A 97 -24.11 4.19 -4.61
C ALA A 97 -23.25 2.95 -4.89
N LEU A 98 -21.90 3.06 -4.78
CA LEU A 98 -20.98 1.93 -4.93
C LEU A 98 -21.21 0.83 -3.89
N ILE A 99 -21.64 1.16 -2.68
CA ILE A 99 -21.98 0.15 -1.65
C ILE A 99 -23.00 -0.87 -2.19
N TRP A 100 -24.00 -0.40 -2.90
CA TRP A 100 -25.01 -1.27 -3.50
C TRP A 100 -24.47 -2.08 -4.69
N SER A 101 -23.53 -1.54 -5.44
CA SER A 101 -22.91 -2.22 -6.58
C SER A 101 -22.02 -3.38 -6.13
N VAL A 102 -21.38 -3.28 -4.95
CA VAL A 102 -20.45 -4.29 -4.44
C VAL A 102 -21.04 -5.24 -3.39
N LYS A 103 -22.29 -5.04 -2.95
CA LYS A 103 -22.91 -5.78 -1.85
C LYS A 103 -22.86 -7.31 -1.99
N ASP A 104 -22.99 -7.81 -3.23
CA ASP A 104 -22.99 -9.24 -3.54
C ASP A 104 -21.57 -9.80 -3.82
N MET A 105 -20.55 -8.90 -3.82
CA MET A 105 -19.14 -9.24 -4.06
C MET A 105 -18.32 -9.31 -2.76
N VAL A 106 -18.87 -8.80 -1.66
CA VAL A 106 -18.22 -8.77 -0.35
C VAL A 106 -18.78 -9.81 0.58
N SER A 107 -17.95 -10.38 1.45
CA SER A 107 -18.36 -11.40 2.41
C SER A 107 -19.02 -10.83 3.66
N GLU A 108 -18.74 -9.57 3.99
CA GLU A 108 -19.31 -8.91 5.17
C GLU A 108 -20.64 -8.20 4.83
N PRO A 109 -21.59 -8.11 5.79
CA PRO A 109 -22.79 -7.29 5.63
C PRO A 109 -22.44 -5.83 5.33
N VAL A 110 -23.22 -5.20 4.45
CA VAL A 110 -23.03 -3.80 4.02
C VAL A 110 -22.94 -2.80 5.20
N ALA A 111 -23.66 -3.07 6.30
CA ALA A 111 -23.59 -2.23 7.51
C ALA A 111 -22.21 -2.25 8.21
N ASN A 112 -21.43 -3.31 7.97
CA ASN A 112 -20.15 -3.54 8.65
C ASN A 112 -18.93 -3.14 7.79
N ILE A 113 -19.14 -2.71 6.55
CA ILE A 113 -18.05 -2.30 5.66
C ILE A 113 -17.88 -0.77 5.63
N HIS A 114 -16.65 -0.35 5.42
CA HIS A 114 -16.27 0.97 4.96
C HIS A 114 -15.74 0.86 3.53
N LEU A 115 -16.10 1.81 2.69
CA LEU A 115 -15.76 1.78 1.27
C LEU A 115 -15.19 3.12 0.83
N ASP A 116 -14.16 3.06 0.00
CA ASP A 116 -13.64 4.18 -0.78
C ASP A 116 -13.28 3.68 -2.19
N TYR A 117 -13.00 4.57 -3.13
CA TYR A 117 -12.70 4.19 -4.50
C TYR A 117 -11.64 5.09 -5.13
N PHE A 118 -10.97 4.56 -6.14
CA PHE A 118 -10.08 5.33 -7.01
C PHE A 118 -10.23 4.90 -8.47
N GLU A 119 -9.91 5.80 -9.36
CA GLU A 119 -9.99 5.60 -10.81
C GLU A 119 -8.72 6.08 -11.49
N SER A 120 -8.48 5.62 -12.71
CA SER A 120 -7.38 6.09 -13.52
C SER A 120 -7.89 6.93 -14.68
N SER A 121 -7.24 8.06 -14.90
CA SER A 121 -7.53 8.96 -16.03
C SER A 121 -7.13 8.37 -17.40
N PHE A 122 -6.33 7.31 -17.41
CA PHE A 122 -5.81 6.65 -18.62
C PHE A 122 -6.68 5.48 -19.10
N THR A 123 -7.67 5.07 -18.33
CA THR A 123 -8.58 3.99 -18.73
C THR A 123 -9.92 4.57 -19.20
N VAL A 124 -10.38 4.18 -20.39
CA VAL A 124 -11.71 4.54 -20.91
C VAL A 124 -12.79 3.62 -20.30
N SER A 125 -12.52 3.02 -19.16
CA SER A 125 -13.44 2.11 -18.50
C SER A 125 -14.48 2.88 -17.69
N SER A 126 -15.73 2.44 -17.74
CA SER A 126 -16.78 2.87 -16.82
C SER A 126 -16.58 2.32 -15.41
N LYS A 127 -15.55 1.47 -15.19
CA LYS A 127 -15.27 0.82 -13.91
C LYS A 127 -14.30 1.61 -13.06
N VAL A 128 -14.54 1.59 -11.76
CA VAL A 128 -13.66 2.13 -10.73
C VAL A 128 -13.13 1.00 -9.86
N ASN A 129 -11.97 1.23 -9.26
CA ASN A 129 -11.40 0.34 -8.26
C ASN A 129 -11.99 0.71 -6.89
N VAL A 130 -12.65 -0.25 -6.26
CA VAL A 130 -13.35 -0.07 -4.98
C VAL A 130 -12.59 -0.79 -3.89
N VAL A 131 -12.17 -0.06 -2.88
CA VAL A 131 -11.52 -0.59 -1.68
C VAL A 131 -12.57 -0.78 -0.60
N VAL A 132 -12.70 -2.00 -0.10
CA VAL A 132 -13.65 -2.35 0.96
C VAL A 132 -12.90 -2.90 2.15
N SER A 133 -13.12 -2.32 3.33
CA SER A 133 -12.51 -2.78 4.59
C SER A 133 -13.57 -2.92 5.68
N SER A 134 -13.27 -3.72 6.71
CA SER A 134 -14.13 -3.86 7.87
C SER A 134 -14.20 -2.55 8.65
N ARG A 135 -15.41 -2.03 8.86
CA ARG A 135 -15.65 -0.83 9.68
C ARG A 135 -15.16 -1.02 11.12
N GLN A 136 -15.34 -2.23 11.65
CA GLN A 136 -14.88 -2.56 13.00
C GLN A 136 -13.35 -2.49 13.09
N PHE A 137 -12.64 -3.04 12.11
CA PHE A 137 -11.18 -3.00 12.06
C PHE A 137 -10.66 -1.56 11.99
N LEU A 138 -11.19 -0.74 11.08
CA LEU A 138 -10.80 0.66 10.96
C LEU A 138 -11.07 1.46 12.22
N ALA A 139 -12.23 1.21 12.88
CA ALA A 139 -12.56 1.84 14.16
C ALA A 139 -11.60 1.42 15.29
N GLN A 140 -11.15 0.17 15.31
CA GLN A 140 -10.15 -0.31 16.26
C GLN A 140 -8.80 0.39 16.06
N LEU A 141 -8.34 0.53 14.82
CA LEU A 141 -7.11 1.27 14.49
C LEU A 141 -7.22 2.74 14.92
N ALA A 142 -8.32 3.40 14.54
CA ALA A 142 -8.55 4.80 14.87
C ALA A 142 -8.58 5.03 16.40
N SER A 143 -9.32 4.19 17.12
CA SER A 143 -9.39 4.27 18.59
C SER A 143 -8.04 4.02 19.25
N ALA A 144 -7.25 3.07 18.72
CA ALA A 144 -5.91 2.78 19.25
C ALA A 144 -4.93 3.93 19.01
N CYS A 145 -5.00 4.59 17.85
CA CYS A 145 -4.22 5.78 17.57
C CYS A 145 -4.61 6.95 18.47
N ASP A 146 -5.91 7.24 18.58
CA ASP A 146 -6.43 8.35 19.41
C ASP A 146 -6.06 8.19 20.89
N ALA A 147 -6.26 6.98 21.46
CA ALA A 147 -5.88 6.66 22.83
C ALA A 147 -4.38 6.88 23.13
N ASN A 148 -3.54 6.79 22.09
CA ASN A 148 -2.11 7.04 22.18
C ASN A 148 -1.71 8.47 21.76
N GLY A 149 -2.66 9.31 21.37
CA GLY A 149 -2.42 10.69 20.92
C GLY A 149 -1.63 10.76 19.61
N LEU A 150 -1.85 9.77 18.72
CA LEU A 150 -1.35 9.74 17.37
C LEU A 150 -2.44 10.30 16.44
N ASP A 151 -2.06 11.20 15.54
CA ASP A 151 -2.97 11.82 14.58
C ASP A 151 -2.91 11.07 13.25
N ILE A 152 -4.02 10.46 12.81
CA ILE A 152 -4.09 9.75 11.53
C ILE A 152 -4.26 10.79 10.42
N ALA A 153 -3.25 10.91 9.54
CA ALA A 153 -3.31 11.74 8.35
C ALA A 153 -4.14 11.10 7.23
N GLY A 154 -4.00 9.80 7.07
CA GLY A 154 -4.72 9.03 6.07
C GLY A 154 -4.47 7.53 6.22
N ILE A 155 -5.29 6.75 5.51
CA ILE A 155 -5.19 5.30 5.41
C ILE A 155 -5.17 4.95 3.93
N SER A 156 -4.12 4.27 3.48
CA SER A 156 -3.88 3.84 2.10
C SER A 156 -3.77 2.31 2.04
N ILE A 157 -3.59 1.78 0.84
CA ILE A 157 -3.45 0.34 0.58
C ILE A 157 -2.12 0.04 -0.13
N GLU A 158 -1.69 -1.23 -0.10
CA GLU A 158 -0.43 -1.67 -0.72
C GLU A 158 -0.28 -1.21 -2.16
N GLU A 159 -1.32 -1.36 -2.98
CA GLU A 159 -1.28 -1.05 -4.41
C GLU A 159 -1.00 0.44 -4.68
N LEU A 160 -1.63 1.32 -3.90
CA LEU A 160 -1.41 2.76 -4.04
C LEU A 160 -0.02 3.17 -3.53
N ALA A 161 0.41 2.66 -2.38
CA ALA A 161 1.74 2.93 -1.86
C ALA A 161 2.83 2.40 -2.81
N LEU A 162 2.71 1.16 -3.28
CA LEU A 162 3.67 0.53 -4.19
C LEU A 162 3.72 1.19 -5.57
N SER A 163 2.66 1.88 -6.01
CA SER A 163 2.69 2.62 -7.27
C SER A 163 3.82 3.66 -7.30
N HIS A 164 4.22 4.16 -6.14
CA HIS A 164 5.30 5.16 -6.01
C HIS A 164 6.72 4.59 -6.19
N VAL A 165 6.88 3.27 -6.26
CA VAL A 165 8.17 2.61 -6.55
C VAL A 165 8.57 2.82 -8.02
N LEU A 166 7.59 2.95 -8.90
CA LEU A 166 7.80 3.03 -10.34
C LEU A 166 8.11 4.45 -10.81
N VAL A 167 8.78 4.54 -11.96
CA VAL A 167 9.10 5.82 -12.60
C VAL A 167 7.80 6.54 -12.96
N ASN A 168 7.71 7.81 -12.62
CA ASN A 168 6.58 8.66 -12.95
C ASN A 168 6.83 9.37 -14.28
N ASP A 169 6.59 8.65 -15.37
CA ASP A 169 6.66 9.17 -16.73
C ASP A 169 5.37 8.82 -17.52
N ASN A 170 5.37 9.08 -18.82
CA ASN A 170 4.21 8.82 -19.68
C ASN A 170 4.11 7.38 -20.20
N MET A 171 5.02 6.48 -19.79
CA MET A 171 4.97 5.06 -20.12
C MET A 171 4.33 4.26 -19.00
N ALA A 172 3.72 3.14 -19.35
CA ALA A 172 3.27 2.18 -18.35
C ALA A 172 4.46 1.31 -17.91
N HIS A 173 4.57 1.06 -16.61
CA HIS A 173 5.59 0.21 -16.00
C HIS A 173 4.93 -0.86 -15.14
N MET A 174 5.51 -2.06 -15.12
CA MET A 174 5.02 -3.15 -14.29
C MET A 174 5.89 -3.29 -13.04
N LEU A 175 5.24 -3.43 -11.88
CA LEU A 175 5.84 -3.89 -10.64
C LEU A 175 5.35 -5.31 -10.35
N VAL A 176 6.29 -6.19 -10.06
CA VAL A 176 6.07 -7.54 -9.55
C VAL A 176 6.49 -7.53 -8.09
N ALA A 177 5.53 -7.45 -7.18
CA ALA A 177 5.80 -7.32 -5.75
C ALA A 177 5.38 -8.57 -4.99
N HIS A 178 6.24 -9.05 -4.10
CA HIS A 178 5.97 -10.17 -3.22
C HIS A 178 6.31 -9.82 -1.77
N LEU A 179 5.31 -9.89 -0.90
CA LEU A 179 5.51 -9.87 0.55
C LEU A 179 5.53 -11.32 1.08
N PRO A 180 6.30 -11.60 2.14
CA PRO A 180 6.37 -12.93 2.73
C PRO A 180 4.99 -13.51 3.08
N GLU A 181 4.79 -14.78 2.72
CA GLU A 181 3.56 -15.55 2.99
C GLU A 181 2.29 -15.01 2.30
N GLN A 182 2.46 -14.11 1.31
CA GLN A 182 1.34 -13.52 0.55
C GLN A 182 1.34 -13.99 -0.90
N GLU A 183 0.21 -13.76 -1.58
CA GLU A 183 0.12 -13.90 -3.03
C GLU A 183 0.99 -12.84 -3.72
N LEU A 184 1.53 -13.17 -4.89
CA LEU A 184 2.28 -12.24 -5.71
C LEU A 184 1.37 -11.13 -6.24
N LEU A 185 1.77 -9.88 -6.12
CA LEU A 185 1.08 -8.74 -6.72
C LEU A 185 1.75 -8.33 -8.03
N LEU A 186 0.98 -8.31 -9.11
CA LEU A 186 1.34 -7.70 -10.39
C LEU A 186 0.58 -6.37 -10.53
N LEU A 187 1.33 -5.28 -10.63
CA LEU A 187 0.80 -3.92 -10.66
C LEU A 187 1.32 -3.21 -11.93
N ILE A 188 0.44 -2.60 -12.73
CA ILE A 188 0.84 -1.74 -13.83
C ILE A 188 0.42 -0.32 -13.53
N VAL A 189 1.39 0.58 -13.60
CA VAL A 189 1.26 2.00 -13.23
C VAL A 189 1.73 2.87 -14.39
N LYS A 190 1.04 3.97 -14.62
CA LYS A 190 1.43 5.02 -15.57
C LYS A 190 1.19 6.38 -14.94
N ALA A 191 2.18 7.24 -14.98
CA ALA A 191 2.13 8.59 -14.40
C ALA A 191 1.63 8.60 -12.93
N GLY A 192 2.03 7.58 -12.15
CA GLY A 192 1.63 7.45 -10.74
C GLY A 192 0.24 6.86 -10.51
N GLU A 193 -0.54 6.58 -11.57
CA GLU A 193 -1.88 5.99 -11.47
C GLU A 193 -1.86 4.49 -11.74
N VAL A 194 -2.58 3.72 -10.92
CA VAL A 194 -2.75 2.27 -11.08
C VAL A 194 -3.73 1.98 -12.21
N LEU A 195 -3.25 1.34 -13.28
CA LEU A 195 -4.05 0.94 -14.43
C LEU A 195 -4.56 -0.49 -14.30
N MET A 196 -3.73 -1.38 -13.76
CA MET A 196 -4.06 -2.78 -13.57
C MET A 196 -3.42 -3.30 -12.29
N GLN A 197 -4.14 -4.13 -11.59
CA GLN A 197 -3.63 -4.92 -10.47
C GLN A 197 -4.14 -6.34 -10.56
N ARG A 198 -3.31 -7.31 -10.19
CA ARG A 198 -3.67 -8.73 -10.16
C ARG A 198 -2.84 -9.44 -9.10
N ARG A 199 -3.50 -10.25 -8.25
CA ARG A 199 -2.83 -11.16 -7.33
C ARG A 199 -2.77 -12.57 -7.90
N VAL A 200 -1.61 -13.20 -7.75
CA VAL A 200 -1.31 -14.52 -8.34
C VAL A 200 -0.89 -15.48 -7.25
N ARG A 201 -1.57 -16.62 -7.20
CA ARG A 201 -1.28 -17.70 -6.25
C ARG A 201 -0.09 -18.55 -6.67
N GLY A 202 0.47 -19.26 -5.71
CA GLY A 202 1.55 -20.22 -5.98
C GLY A 202 2.96 -19.67 -5.75
N PHE A 203 3.08 -18.41 -5.29
CA PHE A 203 4.37 -17.76 -5.03
C PHE A 203 4.58 -17.38 -3.56
N ASN A 204 3.77 -17.89 -2.64
CA ASN A 204 3.77 -17.47 -1.22
C ASN A 204 5.14 -17.60 -0.52
N HIS A 205 6.01 -18.48 -1.00
CA HIS A 205 7.33 -18.73 -0.43
C HIS A 205 8.49 -18.21 -1.31
N LEU A 206 8.20 -17.29 -2.25
CA LEU A 206 9.19 -16.75 -3.18
C LEU A 206 10.41 -16.15 -2.44
N ASN A 207 10.19 -15.50 -1.29
CA ASN A 207 11.23 -14.93 -0.44
C ASN A 207 12.20 -15.97 0.18
N LYS A 208 11.83 -17.26 0.20
CA LYS A 208 12.64 -18.37 0.74
C LYS A 208 13.24 -19.22 -0.37
N ALA A 209 12.91 -18.95 -1.63
CA ALA A 209 13.35 -19.74 -2.75
C ALA A 209 14.87 -19.68 -2.92
N THR A 210 15.48 -20.83 -3.06
CA THR A 210 16.90 -20.97 -3.37
C THR A 210 17.19 -20.63 -4.84
N LEU A 211 18.43 -20.28 -5.17
CA LEU A 211 18.82 -20.03 -6.56
C LEU A 211 18.53 -21.24 -7.49
N GLU A 212 18.65 -22.45 -6.96
CA GLU A 212 18.33 -23.68 -7.71
C GLU A 212 16.83 -23.75 -8.01
N GLU A 213 15.97 -23.52 -7.03
CA GLU A 213 14.52 -23.49 -7.25
C GLU A 213 14.12 -22.39 -8.23
N LEU A 214 14.74 -21.22 -8.15
CA LEU A 214 14.53 -20.14 -9.13
C LEU A 214 14.85 -20.61 -10.54
N LYS A 215 16.00 -21.29 -10.76
CA LYS A 215 16.44 -21.81 -12.04
C LYS A 215 15.64 -23.01 -12.55
N HIS A 216 15.06 -23.82 -11.62
CA HIS A 216 14.33 -25.04 -11.96
C HIS A 216 12.83 -24.80 -12.19
N GLY A 217 12.47 -23.65 -12.73
CA GLY A 217 11.13 -23.36 -13.26
C GLY A 217 10.34 -22.32 -12.47
N LEU A 218 10.78 -21.89 -11.25
CA LEU A 218 10.03 -20.87 -10.51
C LEU A 218 10.09 -19.50 -11.22
N ALA A 219 11.27 -19.11 -11.75
CA ALA A 219 11.40 -17.89 -12.55
C ALA A 219 10.66 -17.97 -13.89
N ASP A 220 10.61 -19.15 -14.52
CA ASP A 220 9.86 -19.36 -15.75
C ASP A 220 8.35 -19.27 -15.50
N ASN A 221 7.86 -19.88 -14.43
CA ASN A 221 6.45 -19.77 -14.02
C ASN A 221 6.07 -18.31 -13.71
N LEU A 222 6.96 -17.57 -13.05
CA LEU A 222 6.77 -16.14 -12.81
C LEU A 222 6.71 -15.36 -14.13
N SER A 223 7.63 -15.66 -15.08
CA SER A 223 7.65 -15.02 -16.40
C SER A 223 6.37 -15.28 -17.18
N LEU A 224 5.78 -16.48 -17.09
CA LEU A 224 4.47 -16.78 -17.69
C LEU A 224 3.35 -15.92 -17.11
N GLU A 225 3.31 -15.72 -15.79
CA GLU A 225 2.28 -14.87 -15.16
C GLU A 225 2.47 -13.38 -15.52
N ILE A 226 3.71 -12.92 -15.61
CA ILE A 226 4.05 -11.58 -16.11
C ILE A 226 3.54 -11.42 -17.55
N GLN A 227 3.90 -12.36 -18.45
CA GLN A 227 3.49 -12.33 -19.85
C GLN A 227 1.96 -12.31 -19.99
N ARG A 228 1.25 -13.18 -19.29
CA ARG A 228 -0.23 -13.20 -19.30
C ARG A 228 -0.84 -11.86 -18.89
N SER A 229 -0.23 -11.20 -17.91
CA SER A 229 -0.72 -9.90 -17.42
C SER A 229 -0.42 -8.78 -18.42
N MET A 230 0.73 -8.82 -19.10
CA MET A 230 1.06 -7.89 -20.19
C MET A 230 0.14 -8.09 -21.38
N ASP A 231 -0.10 -9.33 -21.80
CA ASP A 231 -1.03 -9.66 -22.91
C ASP A 231 -2.45 -9.17 -22.62
N TYR A 232 -2.93 -9.35 -21.36
CA TYR A 232 -4.22 -8.82 -20.95
C TYR A 232 -4.25 -7.29 -21.00
N PHE A 233 -3.21 -6.63 -20.50
CA PHE A 233 -3.09 -5.17 -20.48
C PHE A 233 -3.12 -4.59 -21.91
N GLU A 234 -2.40 -5.19 -22.83
CA GLU A 234 -2.32 -4.74 -24.23
C GLU A 234 -3.60 -5.06 -24.99
N SER A 235 -4.10 -6.29 -24.88
CA SER A 235 -5.22 -6.76 -25.71
C SER A 235 -6.59 -6.37 -25.16
N GLN A 236 -6.82 -6.51 -23.85
CA GLN A 236 -8.13 -6.28 -23.24
C GLN A 236 -8.30 -4.83 -22.78
N LEU A 237 -7.27 -4.25 -22.16
CA LEU A 237 -7.30 -2.85 -21.76
C LEU A 237 -6.89 -1.88 -22.86
N ARG A 238 -6.45 -2.42 -24.04
CA ARG A 238 -6.07 -1.66 -25.24
C ARG A 238 -5.03 -0.58 -24.95
N GLN A 239 -4.04 -0.93 -24.13
CA GLN A 239 -2.95 -0.05 -23.75
C GLN A 239 -1.69 -0.35 -24.56
N ALA A 240 -0.77 0.63 -24.64
CA ALA A 240 0.55 0.41 -25.19
C ALA A 240 1.38 -0.54 -24.30
N PRO A 241 2.33 -1.31 -24.86
CA PRO A 241 3.20 -2.19 -24.08
C PRO A 241 3.89 -1.48 -22.92
N VAL A 242 4.16 -2.23 -21.84
CA VAL A 242 4.92 -1.70 -20.70
C VAL A 242 6.38 -1.43 -21.09
N GLY A 243 6.95 -0.33 -20.59
CA GLY A 243 8.33 0.08 -20.89
C GLY A 243 9.37 -0.68 -20.07
N SER A 244 9.02 -1.11 -18.85
CA SER A 244 9.93 -1.88 -17.99
C SER A 244 9.15 -2.73 -16.98
N ILE A 245 9.87 -3.68 -16.39
CA ILE A 245 9.39 -4.57 -15.32
C ILE A 245 10.33 -4.40 -14.13
N SER A 246 9.76 -4.11 -12.96
CA SER A 246 10.49 -4.01 -11.70
C SER A 246 10.12 -5.17 -10.79
N ILE A 247 11.11 -5.87 -10.24
CA ILE A 247 10.91 -6.99 -9.30
C ILE A 247 11.20 -6.49 -7.89
N LEU A 248 10.26 -6.68 -6.98
CA LEU A 248 10.33 -6.32 -5.58
C LEU A 248 9.95 -7.54 -4.74
N ALA A 249 10.94 -8.23 -4.20
CA ALA A 249 10.74 -9.40 -3.35
C ALA A 249 11.86 -9.50 -2.32
N ASP A 250 11.54 -9.93 -1.12
CA ASP A 250 12.58 -10.35 -0.16
C ASP A 250 13.28 -11.61 -0.67
N GLY A 251 14.51 -11.87 -0.20
CA GLY A 251 15.36 -12.97 -0.66
C GLY A 251 16.29 -12.56 -1.80
N ASP A 252 16.57 -13.47 -2.74
CA ASP A 252 17.51 -13.20 -3.85
C ASP A 252 16.83 -12.48 -5.02
N ASN A 253 16.39 -11.25 -4.76
CA ASN A 253 15.69 -10.38 -5.69
C ASN A 253 16.51 -10.13 -6.98
N SER A 254 17.82 -10.00 -6.86
CA SER A 254 18.70 -9.72 -8.01
C SER A 254 18.80 -10.91 -8.95
N SER A 255 18.99 -12.12 -8.43
CA SER A 255 19.00 -13.33 -9.24
C SER A 255 17.65 -13.59 -9.89
N LEU A 256 16.56 -13.37 -9.16
CA LEU A 256 15.20 -13.47 -9.70
C LEU A 256 14.99 -12.51 -10.88
N ALA A 257 15.35 -11.24 -10.73
CA ALA A 257 15.23 -10.24 -11.79
C ALA A 257 16.08 -10.61 -13.03
N ASN A 258 17.27 -11.13 -12.85
CA ASN A 258 18.13 -11.59 -13.94
C ASN A 258 17.53 -12.77 -14.71
N LEU A 259 17.02 -13.79 -13.97
CA LEU A 259 16.40 -14.98 -14.57
C LEU A 259 15.11 -14.61 -15.32
N VAL A 260 14.25 -13.80 -14.74
CA VAL A 260 13.05 -13.28 -15.41
C VAL A 260 13.44 -12.45 -16.63
N GLY A 261 14.46 -11.58 -16.49
CA GLY A 261 14.92 -10.70 -17.57
C GLY A 261 15.40 -11.43 -18.83
N ALA A 262 15.83 -12.69 -18.72
CA ALA A 262 16.20 -13.50 -19.86
C ALA A 262 15.00 -13.83 -20.78
N ASN A 263 13.77 -13.72 -20.29
CA ASN A 263 12.55 -14.08 -21.01
C ASN A 263 11.82 -12.87 -21.64
N PHE A 264 12.33 -11.63 -21.41
CA PHE A 264 11.66 -10.40 -21.88
C PHE A 264 12.60 -9.49 -22.67
N ASN A 265 12.04 -8.77 -23.63
CA ASN A 265 12.72 -7.70 -24.34
C ASN A 265 12.75 -6.39 -23.52
N GLN A 266 11.80 -6.22 -22.62
CA GLN A 266 11.72 -5.10 -21.69
C GLN A 266 12.84 -5.19 -20.65
N LYS A 267 13.31 -4.03 -20.20
CA LYS A 267 14.28 -3.99 -19.10
C LYS A 267 13.63 -4.51 -17.81
N VAL A 268 14.21 -5.56 -17.24
CA VAL A 268 13.81 -6.10 -15.93
C VAL A 268 14.83 -5.65 -14.89
N LEU A 269 14.36 -5.09 -13.78
CA LEU A 269 15.18 -4.49 -12.72
C LEU A 269 14.79 -5.05 -11.35
N ALA A 270 15.76 -5.35 -10.53
CA ALA A 270 15.54 -5.55 -9.10
C ALA A 270 15.39 -4.19 -8.41
N VAL A 271 14.31 -4.01 -7.67
CA VAL A 271 14.13 -2.84 -6.79
C VAL A 271 15.06 -3.00 -5.58
N ALA A 272 15.90 -2.00 -5.32
CA ALA A 272 16.76 -1.99 -4.14
C ALA A 272 15.92 -1.67 -2.89
N HIS A 273 16.03 -2.51 -1.86
CA HIS A 273 15.33 -2.33 -0.58
C HIS A 273 16.01 -3.11 0.55
N ASP A 274 15.71 -2.74 1.79
CA ASP A 274 16.14 -3.43 3.02
C ASP A 274 14.96 -4.20 3.66
N GLY A 275 14.15 -4.86 2.83
CA GLY A 275 12.91 -5.52 3.19
C GLY A 275 11.67 -4.81 2.63
N VAL A 276 10.73 -5.57 2.04
CA VAL A 276 9.54 -5.02 1.39
C VAL A 276 8.63 -4.30 2.40
N SER A 277 8.50 -4.83 3.61
CA SER A 277 7.72 -4.18 4.69
C SER A 277 8.35 -2.85 5.13
N ASN A 278 9.69 -2.75 5.17
CA ASN A 278 10.40 -1.51 5.43
C ASN A 278 10.13 -0.46 4.35
N LEU A 279 10.17 -0.89 3.10
CA LEU A 279 9.89 -0.02 1.96
C LEU A 279 8.45 0.50 2.01
N LEU A 280 7.46 -0.33 2.34
CA LEU A 280 6.06 0.10 2.49
C LEU A 280 5.88 1.15 3.59
N ALA A 281 6.57 1.02 4.72
CA ALA A 281 6.58 2.06 5.75
C ALA A 281 7.23 3.37 5.28
N GLN A 282 8.28 3.29 4.44
CA GLN A 282 8.90 4.47 3.82
C GLN A 282 7.95 5.13 2.81
N LEU A 283 7.26 4.34 1.99
CA LEU A 283 6.28 4.83 1.02
C LEU A 283 5.09 5.50 1.72
N ALA A 284 4.60 4.93 2.84
CA ALA A 284 3.59 5.57 3.67
C ALA A 284 4.04 6.97 4.15
N LEU A 285 5.31 7.12 4.58
CA LEU A 285 5.86 8.42 4.96
C LEU A 285 5.92 9.39 3.76
N GLN A 286 6.26 8.88 2.56
CA GLN A 286 6.29 9.70 1.35
C GLN A 286 4.90 10.19 0.94
N GLU A 287 3.84 9.36 1.07
CA GLU A 287 2.46 9.77 0.82
C GLU A 287 2.07 10.97 1.69
N LEU A 288 2.44 10.95 2.97
CA LEU A 288 2.14 12.02 3.92
C LEU A 288 2.84 13.33 3.54
N THR A 289 4.09 13.27 3.12
CA THR A 289 4.86 14.46 2.76
C THR A 289 4.46 15.06 1.40
N ARG A 290 3.92 14.27 0.48
CA ARG A 290 3.40 14.75 -0.81
C ARG A 290 2.06 15.47 -0.70
N GLY A 291 1.23 15.12 0.28
CA GLY A 291 -0.05 15.79 0.54
C GLY A 291 0.09 17.16 1.24
N GLU A 292 1.29 17.55 1.64
CA GLU A 292 1.60 18.83 2.31
C GLU A 292 2.18 19.91 1.36
N VAL A 293 2.30 19.62 0.05
CA VAL A 293 2.83 20.55 -0.97
C VAL A 293 1.71 21.21 -1.78
#